data_4da17545726e9270829984dba43c1254
#
_entry.id   4da17545726e9270829984dba43c1254
#
_cell.length_a   1.000
_cell.length_b   1.000
_cell.length_c   1.000
_cell.angle_alpha   90.00
_cell.angle_beta   90.00
_cell.angle_gamma   90.00
#
_symmetry.space_group_name_H-M   'P 1'
#
loop_
_entity.id
_entity.type
_entity.pdbx_description
1 polymer ?
#
loop_
_entity_poly.entity_id
_entity_poly.type
_entity_poly.pdbx_seq_one_letter_code
_entity_poly.pdbx_strand_id
1 'polypeptide(L)'
;MIALAPAPARLMRPPRDPATRILFMARRVPEPPDFACRPFEGDGGYTAYYHRVWQVLTALGYPVATTSQCRTLFGISPSSVDLVFSLYNRMPINNPEVFVASVCEFLRLSHVGAPPNTRALAEDKWLSKLTACAIGLPVADGAIYASLADLEKPPHFAGPYFVKNRFGAASEGVSEQSVQDDWDGAAKVAAALIGRGMSVLVEAYAPGIDITVPVLGGQTPMMLGVVRPRSDRIGGIITEDLKRHDPLGYEMADPDPILTDQLAVDVTALWAAAGPMDYLRLDYRFDPATGRRTFLEFNICCHIGRSGAICLAAAQWGWSQADILGHVVEYSLARQRAHTEARRWVL
;
A
#
# COMPACT_ATOMS: atom_id res chain seq x y z
N MET A 1 27.08 2.16 17.03
CA MET A 1 26.44 1.07 16.29
C MET A 1 25.05 0.93 16.84
N ILE A 2 24.10 1.69 16.29
CA ILE A 2 22.69 1.46 16.57
C ILE A 2 22.30 0.33 15.64
N ALA A 3 22.01 -0.83 16.24
CA ALA A 3 21.56 -1.98 15.48
C ALA A 3 20.38 -1.55 14.61
N LEU A 4 20.39 -1.96 13.35
CA LEU A 4 19.14 -2.17 12.59
C LEU A 4 18.05 -2.57 13.56
N ALA A 5 16.89 -1.94 13.47
CA ALA A 5 15.75 -2.24 14.33
C ALA A 5 15.77 -3.72 14.72
N PRO A 6 15.67 -4.06 16.00
CA PRO A 6 15.94 -5.42 16.48
C PRO A 6 15.23 -6.39 15.57
N ALA A 7 15.90 -7.49 15.24
CA ALA A 7 15.36 -8.56 14.40
C ALA A 7 13.86 -8.66 14.66
N PRO A 8 13.02 -8.51 13.63
CA PRO A 8 11.60 -8.22 13.82
C PRO A 8 11.00 -9.20 14.81
N ALA A 9 10.19 -8.67 15.69
CA ALA A 9 9.48 -9.44 16.67
C ALA A 9 8.88 -10.68 15.99
N ARG A 10 8.99 -11.81 16.64
CA ARG A 10 8.60 -13.12 16.10
C ARG A 10 7.27 -13.05 15.37
N LEU A 11 7.24 -13.47 14.11
CA LEU A 11 5.99 -13.54 13.34
C LEU A 11 4.97 -14.40 14.07
N MET A 12 3.72 -13.98 14.06
CA MET A 12 2.61 -14.85 14.44
C MET A 12 2.50 -15.97 13.39
N ARG A 13 2.32 -17.18 13.86
CA ARG A 13 2.19 -18.36 12.99
C ARG A 13 0.80 -18.93 13.12
N PRO A 14 0.20 -19.39 12.01
CA PRO A 14 -1.05 -20.14 12.09
C PRO A 14 -0.87 -21.39 12.96
N PRO A 15 -1.92 -21.83 13.66
CA PRO A 15 -1.93 -23.13 14.31
C PRO A 15 -1.73 -24.24 13.28
N ARG A 16 -1.33 -25.43 13.73
CA ARG A 16 -1.11 -26.59 12.84
C ARG A 16 -2.35 -26.94 12.01
N ASP A 17 -3.52 -26.69 12.56
CA ASP A 17 -4.83 -27.00 11.96
C ASP A 17 -5.76 -25.80 12.16
N PRO A 18 -5.63 -24.77 11.29
CA PRO A 18 -6.34 -23.51 11.51
C PRO A 18 -7.84 -23.69 11.20
N ALA A 19 -8.67 -23.41 12.19
CA ALA A 19 -10.12 -23.41 12.05
C ALA A 19 -10.67 -22.10 11.46
N THR A 20 -9.82 -21.09 11.24
CA THR A 20 -10.21 -19.77 10.74
C THR A 20 -10.73 -19.86 9.32
N ARG A 21 -12.02 -19.57 9.14
CA ARG A 21 -12.67 -19.57 7.82
C ARG A 21 -12.43 -18.22 7.14
N ILE A 22 -11.74 -18.26 6.02
CA ILE A 22 -11.38 -17.06 5.25
C ILE A 22 -12.31 -16.90 4.06
N LEU A 23 -12.89 -15.71 3.89
CA LEU A 23 -13.45 -15.30 2.61
C LEU A 23 -12.38 -14.51 1.85
N PHE A 24 -11.84 -15.14 0.81
CA PHE A 24 -10.90 -14.49 -0.10
C PHE A 24 -11.66 -13.72 -1.18
N MET A 25 -11.38 -12.42 -1.28
CA MET A 25 -12.03 -11.52 -2.24
C MET A 25 -11.01 -10.93 -3.19
N ALA A 26 -11.21 -11.11 -4.49
CA ALA A 26 -10.40 -10.48 -5.52
C ALA A 26 -11.24 -10.20 -6.77
N ARG A 27 -10.80 -9.26 -7.61
CA ARG A 27 -11.51 -8.94 -8.87
C ARG A 27 -11.72 -10.14 -9.77
N ARG A 28 -10.79 -11.10 -9.73
CA ARG A 28 -10.92 -12.42 -10.37
C ARG A 28 -10.53 -13.45 -9.34
N VAL A 29 -11.40 -14.41 -9.11
CA VAL A 29 -11.11 -15.53 -8.21
C VAL A 29 -10.64 -16.72 -9.01
N PRO A 30 -9.72 -17.50 -8.46
CA PRO A 30 -9.32 -18.74 -9.07
C PRO A 30 -10.50 -19.72 -9.05
N GLU A 31 -10.92 -20.16 -10.22
CA GLU A 31 -11.82 -21.29 -10.36
C GLU A 31 -10.97 -22.52 -10.67
N PRO A 32 -11.02 -23.58 -9.85
CA PRO A 32 -10.37 -24.83 -10.21
C PRO A 32 -11.06 -25.42 -11.47
N PRO A 33 -10.34 -25.97 -12.46
CA PRO A 33 -8.92 -26.29 -12.58
C PRO A 33 -8.11 -25.35 -13.47
N ASP A 34 -8.63 -24.21 -13.91
CA ASP A 34 -8.10 -23.41 -15.01
C ASP A 34 -6.86 -22.54 -14.65
N PHE A 35 -6.52 -22.48 -13.39
CA PHE A 35 -5.30 -21.82 -12.96
C PHE A 35 -4.13 -22.78 -12.90
N ALA A 36 -3.77 -23.38 -14.03
CA ALA A 36 -2.46 -23.97 -14.18
C ALA A 36 -1.43 -22.89 -13.86
N CYS A 37 -0.73 -23.03 -12.74
CA CYS A 37 0.38 -22.17 -12.38
C CYS A 37 1.43 -22.30 -13.48
N ARG A 38 1.38 -21.42 -14.47
CA ARG A 38 2.52 -21.26 -15.35
C ARG A 38 3.63 -20.71 -14.47
N PRO A 39 4.84 -21.27 -14.55
CA PRO A 39 5.99 -20.69 -13.92
C PRO A 39 6.23 -19.33 -14.61
N PHE A 40 5.73 -18.26 -14.02
CA PHE A 40 6.07 -16.93 -14.44
C PHE A 40 7.35 -16.51 -13.70
N GLU A 41 8.28 -15.96 -14.40
CA GLU A 41 9.26 -15.07 -13.80
C GLU A 41 8.45 -13.88 -13.29
N GLY A 42 8.34 -13.71 -11.98
CA GLY A 42 7.46 -12.73 -11.35
C GLY A 42 6.04 -13.28 -11.07
N ASP A 43 5.14 -12.39 -10.62
CA ASP A 43 3.77 -12.77 -10.22
C ASP A 43 2.78 -12.91 -11.38
N GLY A 44 3.21 -12.77 -12.62
CA GLY A 44 2.42 -13.09 -13.82
C GLY A 44 1.13 -12.30 -14.00
N GLY A 45 1.09 -11.03 -13.58
CA GLY A 45 -0.09 -10.18 -13.62
C GLY A 45 -1.09 -10.47 -12.51
N TYR A 46 -2.12 -9.65 -12.39
CA TYR A 46 -3.05 -9.66 -11.25
C TYR A 46 -3.80 -11.00 -11.08
N THR A 47 -4.16 -11.68 -12.16
CA THR A 47 -4.88 -12.95 -12.06
C THR A 47 -4.01 -14.04 -11.43
N ALA A 48 -2.78 -14.17 -11.87
CA ALA A 48 -1.83 -15.12 -11.30
C ALA A 48 -1.44 -14.75 -9.85
N TYR A 49 -1.32 -13.46 -9.57
CA TYR A 49 -1.08 -12.94 -8.23
C TYR A 49 -2.21 -13.36 -7.25
N TYR A 50 -3.48 -13.13 -7.61
CA TYR A 50 -4.61 -13.53 -6.77
C TYR A 50 -4.65 -15.04 -6.55
N HIS A 51 -4.41 -15.81 -7.59
CA HIS A 51 -4.36 -17.27 -7.50
C HIS A 51 -3.26 -17.74 -6.54
N ARG A 52 -2.06 -17.19 -6.62
CA ARG A 52 -0.95 -17.56 -5.73
C ARG A 52 -1.20 -17.24 -4.27
N VAL A 53 -1.78 -16.07 -3.99
CA VAL A 53 -2.15 -15.72 -2.60
C VAL A 53 -3.18 -16.72 -2.07
N TRP A 54 -4.19 -17.03 -2.85
CA TRP A 54 -5.19 -18.04 -2.50
C TRP A 54 -4.54 -19.43 -2.26
N GLN A 55 -3.66 -19.87 -3.15
CA GLN A 55 -2.94 -21.15 -3.00
C GLN A 55 -2.14 -21.20 -1.70
N VAL A 56 -1.45 -20.13 -1.35
CA VAL A 56 -0.66 -20.08 -0.12
C VAL A 56 -1.56 -20.15 1.11
N LEU A 57 -2.67 -19.41 1.14
CA LEU A 57 -3.64 -19.49 2.24
C LEU A 57 -4.21 -20.89 2.39
N THR A 58 -4.56 -21.54 1.28
CA THR A 58 -5.05 -22.93 1.29
C THR A 58 -3.96 -23.92 1.74
N ALA A 59 -2.73 -23.73 1.27
CA ALA A 59 -1.60 -24.58 1.68
C ALA A 59 -1.21 -24.42 3.16
N LEU A 60 -1.53 -23.27 3.76
CA LEU A 60 -1.41 -23.05 5.21
C LEU A 60 -2.51 -23.77 6.02
N GLY A 61 -3.46 -24.43 5.35
CA GLY A 61 -4.52 -25.21 5.98
C GLY A 61 -5.80 -24.43 6.28
N TYR A 62 -5.90 -23.15 5.95
CA TYR A 62 -7.12 -22.38 6.19
C TYR A 62 -8.27 -22.88 5.27
N PRO A 63 -9.49 -23.02 5.80
CA PRO A 63 -10.70 -23.13 4.98
C PRO A 63 -10.95 -21.82 4.23
N VAL A 64 -10.78 -21.81 2.90
CA VAL A 64 -10.87 -20.60 2.07
C VAL A 64 -12.02 -20.68 1.09
N ALA A 65 -13.07 -19.88 1.30
CA ALA A 65 -14.08 -19.59 0.30
C ALA A 65 -13.67 -18.39 -0.56
N THR A 66 -14.10 -18.31 -1.80
CA THR A 66 -13.69 -17.25 -2.73
C THR A 66 -14.90 -16.51 -3.32
N THR A 67 -14.71 -15.21 -3.57
CA THR A 67 -15.69 -14.42 -4.34
C THR A 67 -15.02 -13.30 -5.12
N SER A 68 -15.54 -13.01 -6.32
CA SER A 68 -15.19 -11.84 -7.12
C SER A 68 -16.21 -10.70 -6.97
N GLN A 69 -17.24 -10.87 -6.14
CA GLN A 69 -18.33 -9.92 -6.04
C GLN A 69 -18.46 -9.36 -4.62
N CYS A 70 -18.31 -8.04 -4.49
CA CYS A 70 -18.45 -7.38 -3.19
C CYS A 70 -19.85 -7.51 -2.58
N ARG A 71 -20.89 -7.70 -3.41
CA ARG A 71 -22.26 -7.95 -2.95
C ARG A 71 -22.40 -9.20 -2.10
N THR A 72 -21.52 -10.18 -2.28
CA THR A 72 -21.48 -11.39 -1.45
C THR A 72 -21.40 -11.06 0.04
N LEU A 73 -20.72 -9.98 0.43
CA LEU A 73 -20.60 -9.59 1.83
C LEU A 73 -21.96 -9.37 2.52
N PHE A 74 -22.95 -8.81 1.82
CA PHE A 74 -24.26 -8.54 2.41
C PHE A 74 -25.11 -9.79 2.70
N GLY A 75 -24.76 -10.91 2.08
CA GLY A 75 -25.43 -12.21 2.31
C GLY A 75 -24.67 -13.13 3.28
N ILE A 76 -23.52 -12.71 3.81
CA ILE A 76 -22.70 -13.55 4.68
C ILE A 76 -23.20 -13.45 6.12
N SER A 77 -23.41 -14.61 6.73
CA SER A 77 -23.58 -14.68 8.18
C SER A 77 -22.22 -14.49 8.87
N PRO A 78 -22.10 -13.59 9.87
CA PRO A 78 -20.88 -13.46 10.66
C PRO A 78 -20.42 -14.76 11.33
N SER A 79 -21.33 -15.73 11.50
CA SER A 79 -20.99 -17.06 12.01
C SER A 79 -20.38 -18.00 10.97
N SER A 80 -20.38 -17.66 9.68
CA SER A 80 -19.84 -18.51 8.60
C SER A 80 -18.46 -18.12 8.10
N VAL A 81 -17.97 -16.91 8.43
CA VAL A 81 -16.67 -16.36 8.03
C VAL A 81 -16.02 -15.69 9.24
N ASP A 82 -14.77 -15.99 9.48
CA ASP A 82 -14.00 -15.43 10.59
C ASP A 82 -13.13 -14.25 10.15
N LEU A 83 -12.72 -14.23 8.86
CA LEU A 83 -11.87 -13.19 8.30
C LEU A 83 -12.16 -12.96 6.80
N VAL A 84 -12.30 -11.71 6.42
CA VAL A 84 -12.32 -11.30 5.00
C VAL A 84 -10.92 -10.90 4.57
N PHE A 85 -10.32 -11.66 3.64
CA PHE A 85 -9.04 -11.35 3.04
C PHE A 85 -9.27 -10.74 1.66
N SER A 86 -9.28 -9.41 1.59
CA SER A 86 -9.61 -8.70 0.34
C SER A 86 -8.36 -8.18 -0.36
N LEU A 87 -8.17 -8.60 -1.60
CA LEU A 87 -7.27 -7.98 -2.58
C LEU A 87 -8.07 -7.16 -3.60
N TYR A 88 -9.29 -6.80 -3.26
CA TYR A 88 -10.19 -6.03 -4.11
C TYR A 88 -9.92 -4.54 -3.92
N ASN A 89 -8.88 -4.04 -4.58
CA ASN A 89 -8.39 -2.68 -4.46
C ASN A 89 -8.73 -1.77 -5.65
N ARG A 90 -9.55 -2.24 -6.61
CA ARG A 90 -10.01 -1.47 -7.77
C ARG A 90 -11.47 -1.77 -8.05
N MET A 91 -12.31 -0.84 -7.72
CA MET A 91 -13.75 -0.86 -8.00
C MET A 91 -14.12 0.38 -8.82
N PRO A 92 -15.25 0.36 -9.54
CA PRO A 92 -15.74 1.55 -10.25
C PRO A 92 -16.36 2.58 -9.30
N ILE A 93 -15.72 2.84 -8.18
CA ILE A 93 -16.08 3.86 -7.19
C ILE A 93 -14.81 4.53 -6.68
N ASN A 94 -14.93 5.74 -6.18
CA ASN A 94 -13.85 6.40 -5.46
C ASN A 94 -13.59 5.66 -4.13
N ASN A 95 -12.32 5.48 -3.78
CA ASN A 95 -11.87 4.79 -2.57
C ASN A 95 -12.41 3.35 -2.42
N PRO A 96 -12.15 2.46 -3.40
CA PRO A 96 -12.67 1.10 -3.38
C PRO A 96 -12.20 0.28 -2.17
N GLU A 97 -11.02 0.54 -1.66
CA GLU A 97 -10.48 -0.15 -0.47
C GLU A 97 -11.25 0.20 0.80
N VAL A 98 -11.78 1.41 0.88
CA VAL A 98 -12.61 1.86 2.01
C VAL A 98 -13.94 1.13 2.04
N PHE A 99 -14.54 0.86 0.87
CA PHE A 99 -15.85 0.21 0.78
C PHE A 99 -15.86 -1.16 1.44
N VAL A 100 -14.93 -2.05 1.08
CA VAL A 100 -14.87 -3.41 1.64
C VAL A 100 -14.66 -3.36 3.15
N ALA A 101 -13.74 -2.54 3.63
CA ALA A 101 -13.48 -2.37 5.06
C ALA A 101 -14.71 -1.84 5.81
N SER A 102 -15.40 -0.84 5.26
CA SER A 102 -16.60 -0.26 5.87
C SER A 102 -17.75 -1.27 5.96
N VAL A 103 -17.97 -2.06 4.90
CA VAL A 103 -18.99 -3.11 4.90
C VAL A 103 -18.65 -4.20 5.92
N CYS A 104 -17.38 -4.60 6.00
CA CYS A 104 -16.93 -5.58 6.99
C CYS A 104 -17.18 -5.08 8.41
N GLU A 105 -16.83 -3.84 8.73
CA GLU A 105 -17.10 -3.28 10.06
C GLU A 105 -18.60 -3.17 10.36
N PHE A 106 -19.39 -2.72 9.39
CA PHE A 106 -20.87 -2.66 9.54
C PHE A 106 -21.46 -4.04 9.84
N LEU A 107 -20.97 -5.09 9.15
CA LEU A 107 -21.41 -6.48 9.31
C LEU A 107 -20.71 -7.21 10.47
N ARG A 108 -19.82 -6.55 11.22
CA ARG A 108 -18.99 -7.14 12.29
C ARG A 108 -18.12 -8.31 11.81
N LEU A 109 -17.63 -8.24 10.59
CA LEU A 109 -16.69 -9.18 10.00
C LEU A 109 -15.27 -8.66 10.20
N SER A 110 -14.38 -9.51 10.71
CA SER A 110 -12.95 -9.17 10.72
C SER A 110 -12.42 -9.11 9.29
N HIS A 111 -11.49 -8.19 9.04
CA HIS A 111 -10.92 -8.01 7.70
C HIS A 111 -9.43 -7.67 7.75
N VAL A 112 -8.70 -8.07 6.71
CA VAL A 112 -7.28 -7.74 6.54
C VAL A 112 -7.13 -6.28 6.11
N GLY A 113 -6.11 -5.62 6.63
CA GLY A 113 -5.62 -4.32 6.20
C GLY A 113 -5.62 -3.26 7.30
N ALA A 114 -6.60 -2.37 7.33
CA ALA A 114 -6.73 -1.30 8.29
C ALA A 114 -8.19 -0.86 8.42
N PRO A 115 -8.56 -0.11 9.48
CA PRO A 115 -9.88 0.51 9.59
C PRO A 115 -10.20 1.42 8.40
N PRO A 116 -11.50 1.63 8.09
CA PRO A 116 -11.92 2.41 6.92
C PRO A 116 -11.34 3.82 6.83
N ASN A 117 -11.25 4.53 7.96
CA ASN A 117 -10.68 5.88 8.01
C ASN A 117 -9.18 5.90 7.64
N THR A 118 -8.41 4.92 8.10
CA THR A 118 -6.98 4.79 7.73
C THR A 118 -6.83 4.45 6.25
N ARG A 119 -7.71 3.61 5.70
CA ARG A 119 -7.73 3.32 4.26
C ARG A 119 -8.09 4.54 3.43
N ALA A 120 -9.09 5.33 3.85
CA ALA A 120 -9.45 6.58 3.18
C ALA A 120 -8.28 7.57 3.16
N LEU A 121 -7.53 7.65 4.27
CA LEU A 121 -6.35 8.47 4.37
C LEU A 121 -5.24 8.02 3.41
N ALA A 122 -5.01 6.73 3.28
CA ALA A 122 -3.99 6.18 2.38
C ALA A 122 -4.32 6.40 0.89
N GLU A 123 -5.60 6.33 0.52
CA GLU A 123 -6.08 6.51 -0.86
C GLU A 123 -6.01 7.98 -1.35
N ASP A 124 -6.04 8.94 -0.43
CA ASP A 124 -5.99 10.38 -0.74
C ASP A 124 -4.57 10.92 -0.49
N LYS A 125 -3.80 11.09 -1.57
CA LYS A 125 -2.41 11.57 -1.50
C LYS A 125 -2.26 12.94 -0.84
N TRP A 126 -3.29 13.79 -0.94
CA TRP A 126 -3.29 15.09 -0.28
C TRP A 126 -3.50 14.98 1.22
N LEU A 127 -4.51 14.22 1.67
CA LEU A 127 -4.75 14.00 3.09
C LEU A 127 -3.60 13.23 3.75
N SER A 128 -3.05 12.23 3.03
CA SER A 128 -1.86 11.49 3.44
C SER A 128 -0.67 12.44 3.67
N LYS A 129 -0.42 13.37 2.73
CA LYS A 129 0.62 14.39 2.84
C LYS A 129 0.40 15.34 4.01
N LEU A 130 -0.82 15.86 4.20
CA LEU A 130 -1.14 16.75 5.33
C LEU A 130 -0.93 16.05 6.67
N THR A 131 -1.34 14.78 6.78
CA THR A 131 -1.10 13.97 7.97
C THR A 131 0.38 13.75 8.19
N ALA A 132 1.13 13.36 7.16
CA ALA A 132 2.57 13.16 7.23
C ALA A 132 3.30 14.44 7.70
N CYS A 133 2.94 15.60 7.16
CA CYS A 133 3.47 16.90 7.59
C CYS A 133 3.16 17.16 9.07
N ALA A 134 1.92 16.93 9.51
CA ALA A 134 1.50 17.19 10.89
C ALA A 134 2.22 16.32 11.93
N ILE A 135 2.69 15.14 11.54
CA ILE A 135 3.45 14.23 12.41
C ILE A 135 4.96 14.32 12.20
N GLY A 136 5.43 15.30 11.43
CA GLY A 136 6.85 15.60 11.26
C GLY A 136 7.59 14.82 10.18
N LEU A 137 6.90 14.08 9.32
CA LEU A 137 7.55 13.47 8.15
C LEU A 137 7.91 14.56 7.12
N PRO A 138 9.06 14.46 6.46
CA PRO A 138 9.46 15.42 5.43
C PRO A 138 8.60 15.22 4.16
N VAL A 139 7.83 16.23 3.80
CA VAL A 139 6.99 16.25 2.61
C VAL A 139 7.39 17.39 1.68
N ALA A 140 7.10 17.27 0.39
CA ALA A 140 7.21 18.38 -0.54
C ALA A 140 6.02 19.33 -0.37
N ASP A 141 6.19 20.62 -0.67
CA ASP A 141 5.06 21.54 -0.81
C ASP A 141 4.08 21.01 -1.85
N GLY A 142 2.80 21.32 -1.68
CA GLY A 142 1.77 20.83 -2.58
C GLY A 142 0.54 21.73 -2.62
N ALA A 143 -0.23 21.58 -3.69
CA ALA A 143 -1.52 22.24 -3.88
C ALA A 143 -2.45 21.34 -4.68
N ILE A 144 -3.77 21.42 -4.41
CA ILE A 144 -4.79 20.64 -5.12
C ILE A 144 -5.57 21.53 -6.08
N TYR A 145 -5.93 20.92 -7.22
CA TYR A 145 -6.69 21.54 -8.29
C TYR A 145 -7.81 20.60 -8.73
N ALA A 146 -9.06 21.03 -8.58
CA ALA A 146 -10.23 20.20 -8.88
C ALA A 146 -10.97 20.65 -10.14
N SER A 147 -10.74 21.89 -10.56
CA SER A 147 -11.37 22.50 -11.75
C SER A 147 -10.36 23.30 -12.57
N LEU A 148 -10.72 23.60 -13.84
CA LEU A 148 -9.90 24.45 -14.70
C LEU A 148 -9.76 25.87 -14.13
N ALA A 149 -10.77 26.38 -13.44
CA ALA A 149 -10.72 27.71 -12.83
C ALA A 149 -9.68 27.80 -11.69
N ASP A 150 -9.41 26.69 -11.00
CA ASP A 150 -8.39 26.68 -9.97
C ASP A 150 -6.99 26.93 -10.53
N LEU A 151 -6.75 26.57 -11.80
CA LEU A 151 -5.45 26.71 -12.48
C LEU A 151 -5.07 28.16 -12.80
N GLU A 152 -6.01 29.10 -12.68
CA GLU A 152 -5.71 30.55 -12.82
C GLU A 152 -4.75 31.04 -11.73
N LYS A 153 -4.65 30.32 -10.63
CA LYS A 153 -3.77 30.65 -9.51
C LYS A 153 -2.63 29.64 -9.40
N PRO A 154 -1.38 30.05 -9.64
CA PRO A 154 -0.23 29.19 -9.40
C PRO A 154 -0.13 28.82 -7.92
N PRO A 155 0.55 27.69 -7.59
CA PRO A 155 0.81 27.35 -6.19
C PRO A 155 1.76 28.37 -5.54
N HIS A 156 1.81 28.37 -4.21
CA HIS A 156 2.62 29.32 -3.42
C HIS A 156 4.12 28.97 -3.40
N PHE A 157 4.54 27.90 -4.07
CA PHE A 157 5.92 27.44 -4.17
C PHE A 157 6.41 27.45 -5.61
N ALA A 158 7.73 27.54 -5.80
CA ALA A 158 8.37 27.51 -7.10
C ALA A 158 8.55 26.08 -7.65
N GLY A 159 8.67 25.96 -8.97
CA GLY A 159 9.05 24.72 -9.63
C GLY A 159 10.52 24.31 -9.40
N PRO A 160 10.93 23.17 -9.93
CA PRO A 160 10.13 22.29 -10.81
C PRO A 160 8.93 21.65 -10.10
N TYR A 161 7.87 21.38 -10.86
CA TYR A 161 6.62 20.83 -10.38
C TYR A 161 6.46 19.36 -10.75
N PHE A 162 5.80 18.61 -9.87
CA PHE A 162 5.34 17.25 -10.16
C PHE A 162 3.81 17.20 -10.13
N VAL A 163 3.21 16.85 -11.26
CA VAL A 163 1.74 16.84 -11.47
C VAL A 163 1.25 15.40 -11.49
N LYS A 164 0.29 15.07 -10.61
CA LYS A 164 -0.28 13.72 -10.53
C LYS A 164 -1.76 13.71 -10.15
N ASN A 165 -2.44 12.57 -10.39
CA ASN A 165 -3.76 12.34 -9.84
C ASN A 165 -3.69 12.29 -8.29
N ARG A 166 -4.58 13.03 -7.63
CA ARG A 166 -4.73 13.03 -6.17
C ARG A 166 -5.11 11.66 -5.63
N PHE A 167 -6.03 10.99 -6.32
CA PHE A 167 -6.53 9.67 -5.97
C PHE A 167 -5.92 8.60 -6.87
N GLY A 168 -6.21 7.32 -6.57
CA GLY A 168 -5.78 6.21 -7.39
C GLY A 168 -4.41 5.64 -7.03
N ALA A 169 -4.10 4.51 -7.63
CA ALA A 169 -2.91 3.72 -7.40
C ALA A 169 -2.16 3.43 -8.71
N ALA A 170 -1.00 2.75 -8.63
CA ALA A 170 -0.22 2.28 -9.78
C ALA A 170 0.23 3.39 -10.74
N SER A 171 0.55 4.59 -10.25
CA SER A 171 0.98 5.75 -11.04
C SER A 171 -0.06 6.21 -12.07
N GLU A 172 -1.36 5.99 -11.83
CA GLU A 172 -2.40 6.44 -12.73
C GLU A 172 -2.29 7.94 -13.02
N GLY A 173 -2.24 8.30 -14.30
CA GLY A 173 -2.06 9.68 -14.75
C GLY A 173 -0.64 10.21 -14.67
N VAL A 174 0.35 9.44 -14.21
CA VAL A 174 1.76 9.83 -14.20
C VAL A 174 2.42 9.45 -15.52
N SER A 175 3.04 10.43 -16.17
CA SER A 175 3.80 10.28 -17.42
C SER A 175 5.13 11.04 -17.33
N GLU A 176 5.95 10.96 -18.35
CA GLU A 176 7.17 11.78 -18.44
C GLU A 176 6.89 13.28 -18.39
N GLN A 177 5.68 13.69 -18.80
CA GLN A 177 5.22 15.07 -18.73
C GLN A 177 4.79 15.51 -17.32
N SER A 178 4.75 14.60 -16.35
CA SER A 178 4.37 14.95 -14.98
C SER A 178 5.38 15.86 -14.29
N VAL A 179 6.62 15.94 -14.76
CA VAL A 179 7.62 16.89 -14.29
C VAL A 179 7.65 18.10 -15.24
N GLN A 180 7.51 19.30 -14.67
CA GLN A 180 7.49 20.55 -15.42
C GLN A 180 8.33 21.61 -14.70
N ASP A 181 9.13 22.35 -15.45
CA ASP A 181 10.03 23.36 -14.89
C ASP A 181 9.28 24.61 -14.47
N ASP A 182 8.18 24.94 -15.14
CA ASP A 182 7.39 26.14 -14.89
C ASP A 182 5.90 25.84 -14.69
N TRP A 183 5.17 26.87 -14.24
CA TRP A 183 3.74 26.77 -13.98
C TRP A 183 2.91 26.56 -15.26
N ASP A 184 3.27 27.20 -16.35
CA ASP A 184 2.51 27.09 -17.61
C ASP A 184 2.51 25.64 -18.13
N GLY A 185 3.63 24.95 -18.02
CA GLY A 185 3.75 23.52 -18.33
C GLY A 185 2.93 22.68 -17.35
N ALA A 186 3.08 22.92 -16.05
CA ALA A 186 2.35 22.20 -15.01
C ALA A 186 0.83 22.37 -15.13
N ALA A 187 0.36 23.58 -15.40
CA ALA A 187 -1.06 23.87 -15.59
C ALA A 187 -1.65 23.14 -16.81
N LYS A 188 -0.90 23.00 -17.92
CA LYS A 188 -1.34 22.23 -19.09
C LYS A 188 -1.51 20.75 -18.77
N VAL A 189 -0.56 20.15 -18.04
CA VAL A 189 -0.66 18.76 -17.61
C VAL A 189 -1.83 18.58 -16.62
N ALA A 190 -1.98 19.50 -15.67
CA ALA A 190 -3.10 19.48 -14.74
C ALA A 190 -4.45 19.61 -15.45
N ALA A 191 -4.57 20.51 -16.42
CA ALA A 191 -5.77 20.67 -17.22
C ALA A 191 -6.15 19.39 -17.98
N ALA A 192 -5.16 18.70 -18.56
CA ALA A 192 -5.41 17.43 -19.23
C ALA A 192 -5.94 16.33 -18.28
N LEU A 193 -5.43 16.26 -17.04
CA LEU A 193 -5.92 15.33 -16.03
C LEU A 193 -7.32 15.70 -15.52
N ILE A 194 -7.58 17.00 -15.29
CA ILE A 194 -8.92 17.52 -14.92
C ILE A 194 -9.94 17.22 -16.03
N GLY A 195 -9.56 17.39 -17.29
CA GLY A 195 -10.41 17.06 -18.46
C GLY A 195 -10.77 15.57 -18.53
N ARG A 196 -9.98 14.70 -17.89
CA ARG A 196 -10.29 13.27 -17.70
C ARG A 196 -11.12 12.98 -16.45
N GLY A 197 -11.56 14.01 -15.73
CA GLY A 197 -12.35 13.88 -14.49
C GLY A 197 -11.53 13.60 -13.23
N MET A 198 -10.21 13.84 -13.26
CA MET A 198 -9.34 13.62 -12.12
C MET A 198 -9.22 14.88 -11.25
N SER A 199 -9.09 14.72 -9.95
CA SER A 199 -8.59 15.77 -9.04
C SER A 199 -7.07 15.72 -9.05
N VAL A 200 -6.42 16.86 -9.19
CA VAL A 200 -4.97 16.94 -9.39
C VAL A 200 -4.26 17.41 -8.13
N LEU A 201 -3.14 16.78 -7.83
CA LEU A 201 -2.16 17.23 -6.85
C LEU A 201 -0.91 17.71 -7.62
N VAL A 202 -0.53 18.98 -7.41
CA VAL A 202 0.73 19.54 -7.87
C VAL A 202 1.66 19.66 -6.68
N GLU A 203 2.88 19.17 -6.80
CA GLU A 203 3.90 19.19 -5.75
C GLU A 203 5.18 19.85 -6.26
N ALA A 204 5.96 20.43 -5.34
CA ALA A 204 7.35 20.70 -5.65
C ALA A 204 8.06 19.38 -5.96
N TYR A 205 8.78 19.33 -7.09
CA TYR A 205 9.47 18.11 -7.50
C TYR A 205 10.55 17.71 -6.50
N ALA A 206 10.50 16.50 -6.02
CA ALA A 206 11.52 15.91 -5.17
C ALA A 206 12.54 15.16 -6.02
N PRO A 207 13.81 15.60 -6.10
CA PRO A 207 14.85 14.91 -6.86
C PRO A 207 15.24 13.59 -6.19
N GLY A 208 16.04 12.77 -6.89
CA GLY A 208 16.62 11.56 -6.36
C GLY A 208 15.98 10.28 -6.89
N ILE A 209 16.01 9.22 -6.11
CA ILE A 209 15.54 7.88 -6.46
C ILE A 209 14.31 7.50 -5.62
N ASP A 210 13.47 6.63 -6.17
CA ASP A 210 12.37 6.04 -5.39
C ASP A 210 12.91 4.98 -4.45
N ILE A 211 12.50 5.06 -3.18
CA ILE A 211 12.71 4.02 -2.19
C ILE A 211 11.38 3.68 -1.51
N THR A 212 11.24 2.45 -1.11
CA THR A 212 10.04 1.92 -0.45
C THR A 212 10.42 1.22 0.84
N VAL A 213 9.66 1.48 1.90
CA VAL A 213 9.83 0.90 3.23
C VAL A 213 8.67 -0.05 3.51
N PRO A 214 8.85 -1.37 3.34
CA PRO A 214 7.85 -2.37 3.70
C PRO A 214 7.74 -2.53 5.21
N VAL A 215 6.50 -2.61 5.71
CA VAL A 215 6.19 -2.73 7.14
C VAL A 215 5.12 -3.79 7.37
N LEU A 216 5.31 -4.63 8.37
CA LEU A 216 4.28 -5.53 8.89
C LEU A 216 3.73 -5.01 10.23
N GLY A 217 2.46 -5.29 10.46
CA GLY A 217 1.81 -5.05 11.74
C GLY A 217 2.34 -5.95 12.85
N GLY A 218 2.25 -5.49 14.07
CA GLY A 218 2.65 -6.18 15.28
C GLY A 218 2.28 -5.36 16.51
N GLN A 219 2.73 -5.75 17.69
CA GLN A 219 2.64 -4.89 18.89
C GLN A 219 3.31 -3.54 18.63
N THR A 220 4.41 -3.56 17.91
CA THR A 220 5.07 -2.41 17.30
C THR A 220 5.19 -2.68 15.79
N PRO A 221 5.21 -1.64 14.93
CA PRO A 221 5.42 -1.82 13.51
C PRO A 221 6.78 -2.46 13.23
N MET A 222 6.80 -3.44 12.32
CA MET A 222 8.01 -4.15 11.93
C MET A 222 8.50 -3.64 10.58
N MET A 223 9.49 -2.75 10.57
CA MET A 223 10.17 -2.33 9.35
C MET A 223 11.03 -3.48 8.82
N LEU A 224 10.75 -3.95 7.60
CA LEU A 224 11.42 -5.12 7.03
C LEU A 224 12.75 -4.78 6.34
N GLY A 225 13.00 -3.52 6.06
CA GLY A 225 14.16 -3.02 5.34
C GLY A 225 13.76 -1.94 4.36
N VAL A 226 14.65 -1.65 3.43
CA VAL A 226 14.40 -0.68 2.36
C VAL A 226 14.58 -1.38 1.01
N VAL A 227 13.65 -1.16 0.10
CA VAL A 227 13.73 -1.66 -1.27
C VAL A 227 13.65 -0.49 -2.24
N ARG A 228 14.13 -0.69 -3.44
CA ARG A 228 13.95 0.25 -4.54
C ARG A 228 13.43 -0.47 -5.78
N PRO A 229 12.66 0.20 -6.63
CA PRO A 229 12.32 -0.36 -7.93
C PRO A 229 13.60 -0.62 -8.73
N ARG A 230 13.65 -1.74 -9.44
CA ARG A 230 14.70 -1.97 -10.43
C ARG A 230 14.47 -1.00 -11.57
N SER A 231 15.35 -0.04 -11.71
CA SER A 231 15.29 0.95 -12.79
C SER A 231 16.71 1.29 -13.21
N ASP A 232 17.00 1.14 -14.47
CA ASP A 232 18.27 1.61 -15.05
C ASP A 232 18.30 3.15 -15.16
N ARG A 233 17.18 3.82 -14.87
CA ARG A 233 17.02 5.27 -14.92
C ARG A 233 17.26 5.87 -13.55
N ILE A 234 18.46 6.31 -13.27
CA ILE A 234 18.79 7.12 -12.09
C ILE A 234 18.01 8.43 -12.20
N GLY A 235 17.18 8.75 -11.19
CA GLY A 235 16.38 9.98 -11.14
C GLY A 235 15.09 9.96 -11.97
N GLY A 236 14.79 8.85 -12.67
CA GLY A 236 13.55 8.70 -13.44
C GLY A 236 12.31 8.58 -12.56
N ILE A 237 11.16 8.95 -13.11
CA ILE A 237 9.85 8.73 -12.51
C ILE A 237 9.28 7.39 -12.98
N ILE A 238 8.53 6.72 -12.11
CA ILE A 238 7.83 5.48 -12.45
C ILE A 238 6.47 5.84 -13.04
N THR A 239 6.37 5.82 -14.36
CA THR A 239 5.15 6.16 -15.08
C THR A 239 4.11 5.04 -15.03
N GLU A 240 2.86 5.39 -15.37
CA GLU A 240 1.77 4.43 -15.52
C GLU A 240 2.10 3.39 -16.60
N ASP A 241 2.66 3.84 -17.72
CA ASP A 241 3.02 2.98 -18.86
C ASP A 241 4.09 1.96 -18.47
N LEU A 242 5.14 2.42 -17.77
CA LEU A 242 6.20 1.54 -17.27
C LEU A 242 5.65 0.44 -16.35
N LYS A 243 4.75 0.79 -15.44
CA LYS A 243 4.12 -0.20 -14.54
C LYS A 243 3.23 -1.20 -15.27
N ARG A 244 2.65 -0.82 -16.41
CA ARG A 244 1.78 -1.71 -17.19
C ARG A 244 2.53 -2.67 -18.08
N HIS A 245 3.59 -2.20 -18.74
CA HIS A 245 4.25 -2.93 -19.82
C HIS A 245 5.58 -3.56 -19.40
N ASP A 246 6.25 -2.97 -18.42
CA ASP A 246 7.51 -3.48 -17.89
C ASP A 246 7.51 -3.40 -16.36
N PRO A 247 6.89 -4.37 -15.68
CA PRO A 247 6.89 -4.41 -14.22
C PRO A 247 8.30 -4.70 -13.71
N LEU A 248 9.04 -3.65 -13.42
CA LEU A 248 10.46 -3.65 -13.06
C LEU A 248 10.81 -4.50 -11.83
N GLY A 249 9.83 -4.86 -11.01
CA GLY A 249 10.08 -5.53 -9.73
C GLY A 249 10.86 -4.62 -8.76
N TYR A 250 11.36 -5.23 -7.70
CA TYR A 250 12.13 -4.54 -6.67
C TYR A 250 13.47 -5.21 -6.47
N GLU A 251 14.42 -4.47 -5.90
CA GLU A 251 15.67 -4.98 -5.33
C GLU A 251 15.88 -4.39 -3.94
N MET A 252 16.70 -5.06 -3.13
CA MET A 252 17.06 -4.49 -1.83
C MET A 252 17.91 -3.25 -2.04
N ALA A 253 17.58 -2.20 -1.31
CA ALA A 253 18.44 -1.04 -1.15
C ALA A 253 19.35 -1.28 0.08
N ASP A 254 20.52 -0.67 0.06
CA ASP A 254 21.46 -0.68 1.19
C ASP A 254 21.63 0.77 1.69
N PRO A 255 20.64 1.29 2.44
CA PRO A 255 20.70 2.65 2.97
C PRO A 255 21.75 2.73 4.07
N ASP A 256 22.35 3.91 4.21
CA ASP A 256 23.20 4.17 5.34
C ASP A 256 22.41 4.11 6.68
N PRO A 257 23.09 3.94 7.82
CA PRO A 257 22.42 3.86 9.13
C PRO A 257 21.58 5.09 9.48
N ILE A 258 21.99 6.29 9.06
CA ILE A 258 21.28 7.55 9.36
C ILE A 258 19.92 7.55 8.67
N LEU A 259 19.89 7.20 7.37
CA LEU A 259 18.64 7.10 6.63
C LEU A 259 17.75 6.00 7.22
N THR A 260 18.33 4.84 7.57
CA THR A 260 17.59 3.73 8.18
C THR A 260 16.91 4.15 9.49
N ASP A 261 17.62 4.84 10.37
CA ASP A 261 17.08 5.35 11.64
C ASP A 261 15.98 6.40 11.41
N GLN A 262 16.17 7.29 10.46
CA GLN A 262 15.17 8.28 10.10
C GLN A 262 13.89 7.65 9.57
N LEU A 263 13.99 6.62 8.72
CA LEU A 263 12.84 5.88 8.21
C LEU A 263 12.12 5.10 9.31
N ALA A 264 12.84 4.55 10.28
CA ALA A 264 12.25 3.88 11.43
C ALA A 264 11.45 4.86 12.32
N VAL A 265 11.95 6.09 12.50
CA VAL A 265 11.21 7.16 13.19
C VAL A 265 9.92 7.51 12.43
N ASP A 266 10.00 7.68 11.11
CA ASP A 266 8.84 8.00 10.27
C ASP A 266 7.78 6.88 10.33
N VAL A 267 8.20 5.62 10.24
CA VAL A 267 7.30 4.44 10.38
C VAL A 267 6.59 4.47 11.73
N THR A 268 7.32 4.73 12.81
CA THR A 268 6.77 4.79 14.16
C THR A 268 5.77 5.93 14.31
N ALA A 269 6.07 7.12 13.77
CA ALA A 269 5.20 8.28 13.82
C ALA A 269 3.90 8.04 13.01
N LEU A 270 4.01 7.50 11.80
CA LEU A 270 2.84 7.15 10.98
C LEU A 270 1.98 6.08 11.66
N TRP A 271 2.62 5.06 12.26
CA TRP A 271 1.91 4.02 12.98
C TRP A 271 1.12 4.56 14.17
N ALA A 272 1.72 5.46 14.93
CA ALA A 272 1.05 6.09 16.08
C ALA A 272 -0.15 6.96 15.66
N ALA A 273 -0.06 7.61 14.50
CA ALA A 273 -1.09 8.52 14.01
C ALA A 273 -2.24 7.81 13.27
N ALA A 274 -1.94 6.76 12.50
CA ALA A 274 -2.87 6.14 11.57
C ALA A 274 -3.08 4.62 11.80
N GLY A 275 -2.29 3.99 12.66
CA GLY A 275 -2.44 2.55 12.96
C GLY A 275 -3.68 2.23 13.80
N PRO A 276 -3.93 0.92 14.02
CA PRO A 276 -3.13 -0.21 13.57
C PRO A 276 -3.40 -0.61 12.11
N MET A 277 -2.38 -1.18 11.46
CA MET A 277 -2.43 -1.68 10.08
C MET A 277 -1.82 -3.09 10.02
N ASP A 278 -2.32 -3.96 9.15
CA ASP A 278 -1.79 -5.33 9.08
C ASP A 278 -0.50 -5.42 8.28
N TYR A 279 -0.43 -4.71 7.18
CA TYR A 279 0.79 -4.49 6.41
C TYR A 279 0.65 -3.27 5.49
N LEU A 280 1.75 -2.61 5.25
CA LEU A 280 1.81 -1.41 4.42
C LEU A 280 3.21 -1.22 3.85
N ARG A 281 3.33 -0.24 2.99
CA ARG A 281 4.62 0.33 2.60
C ARG A 281 4.54 1.84 2.60
N LEU A 282 5.64 2.49 2.96
CA LEU A 282 5.83 3.92 2.79
C LEU A 282 6.73 4.14 1.58
N ASP A 283 6.34 5.05 0.70
CA ASP A 283 7.07 5.37 -0.52
C ASP A 283 7.70 6.77 -0.39
N TYR A 284 8.97 6.90 -0.76
CA TYR A 284 9.76 8.12 -0.65
C TYR A 284 10.54 8.40 -1.93
N ARG A 285 10.87 9.68 -2.13
CA ARG A 285 12.01 10.10 -2.94
C ARG A 285 13.20 10.33 -2.02
N PHE A 286 14.33 9.76 -2.35
CA PHE A 286 15.60 9.93 -1.62
C PHE A 286 16.65 10.53 -2.55
N ASP A 287 17.19 11.66 -2.15
CA ASP A 287 18.29 12.32 -2.85
C ASP A 287 19.64 11.92 -2.22
N PRO A 288 20.44 11.05 -2.85
CA PRO A 288 21.72 10.62 -2.29
C PRO A 288 22.75 11.74 -2.19
N ALA A 289 22.60 12.81 -2.98
CA ALA A 289 23.55 13.94 -2.97
C ALA A 289 23.40 14.80 -1.72
N THR A 290 22.18 14.93 -1.21
CA THR A 290 21.86 15.79 -0.05
C THR A 290 21.48 14.99 1.20
N GLY A 291 21.27 13.67 1.08
CA GLY A 291 20.72 12.83 2.15
C GLY A 291 19.24 13.13 2.47
N ARG A 292 18.57 13.94 1.65
CA ARG A 292 17.17 14.33 1.87
C ARG A 292 16.23 13.22 1.42
N ARG A 293 15.34 12.82 2.32
CA ARG A 293 14.18 12.00 1.98
C ARG A 293 12.92 12.85 1.91
N THR A 294 11.99 12.51 1.03
CA THR A 294 10.69 13.18 0.88
C THR A 294 9.62 12.11 0.82
N PHE A 295 8.72 12.10 1.80
CA PHE A 295 7.59 11.18 1.84
C PHE A 295 6.61 11.49 0.70
N LEU A 296 6.18 10.46 -0.02
CA LEU A 296 5.24 10.55 -1.13
C LEU A 296 3.84 10.09 -0.75
N GLU A 297 3.73 8.88 -0.25
CA GLU A 297 2.47 8.23 0.13
C GLU A 297 2.75 6.99 0.99
N PHE A 298 1.71 6.46 1.63
CA PHE A 298 1.75 5.11 2.16
C PHE A 298 0.61 4.27 1.55
N ASN A 299 0.87 2.99 1.37
CA ASN A 299 -0.04 2.08 0.71
C ASN A 299 -0.39 0.92 1.64
N ILE A 300 -1.68 0.76 1.97
CA ILE A 300 -2.21 -0.35 2.74
C ILE A 300 -2.65 -1.44 1.76
N CYS A 301 -2.59 -2.70 2.18
CA CYS A 301 -2.92 -3.84 1.31
C CYS A 301 -2.19 -3.79 -0.04
N CYS A 302 -0.96 -3.27 -0.03
CA CYS A 302 -0.09 -3.23 -1.19
C CYS A 302 0.23 -4.65 -1.69
N HIS A 303 0.84 -4.76 -2.86
CA HIS A 303 1.16 -6.05 -3.48
C HIS A 303 1.99 -6.93 -2.53
N ILE A 304 1.42 -8.08 -2.12
CA ILE A 304 2.01 -9.07 -1.20
C ILE A 304 2.49 -10.35 -1.94
N GLY A 305 2.68 -10.25 -3.25
CA GLY A 305 3.23 -11.31 -4.09
C GLY A 305 4.73 -11.51 -3.86
N ARG A 306 5.27 -12.62 -4.38
CA ARG A 306 6.68 -13.00 -4.17
C ARG A 306 7.68 -11.95 -4.62
N SER A 307 7.38 -11.24 -5.72
CA SER A 307 8.21 -10.17 -6.28
C SER A 307 7.87 -8.79 -5.69
N GLY A 308 6.89 -8.70 -4.82
CA GLY A 308 6.50 -7.45 -4.16
C GLY A 308 7.48 -7.01 -3.08
N ALA A 309 7.48 -5.74 -2.78
CA ALA A 309 8.39 -5.11 -1.80
C ALA A 309 8.38 -5.81 -0.43
N ILE A 310 7.20 -6.20 0.05
CA ILE A 310 7.03 -6.88 1.35
C ILE A 310 7.76 -8.24 1.37
N CYS A 311 7.47 -9.12 0.39
CA CYS A 311 8.05 -10.46 0.37
C CYS A 311 9.54 -10.43 0.07
N LEU A 312 10.00 -9.50 -0.79
CA LEU A 312 11.41 -9.32 -1.08
C LEU A 312 12.17 -8.92 0.19
N ALA A 313 11.70 -7.90 0.91
CA ALA A 313 12.35 -7.46 2.13
C ALA A 313 12.27 -8.52 3.25
N ALA A 314 11.19 -9.28 3.32
CA ALA A 314 11.02 -10.35 4.29
C ALA A 314 12.01 -11.51 4.07
N ALA A 315 12.39 -11.78 2.82
CA ALA A 315 13.32 -12.86 2.47
C ALA A 315 14.70 -12.70 3.11
N GLN A 316 15.18 -11.46 3.35
CA GLN A 316 16.44 -11.23 4.08
C GLN A 316 16.42 -11.74 5.54
N TRP A 317 15.23 -11.89 6.12
CA TRP A 317 14.99 -12.42 7.45
C TRP A 317 14.72 -13.94 7.43
N GLY A 318 14.81 -14.57 6.26
CA GLY A 318 14.48 -15.98 6.07
C GLY A 318 12.98 -16.28 6.04
N TRP A 319 12.13 -15.27 5.84
CA TRP A 319 10.67 -15.42 5.81
C TRP A 319 10.14 -15.60 4.40
N SER A 320 9.34 -16.63 4.22
CA SER A 320 8.65 -16.92 2.97
C SER A 320 7.36 -16.10 2.84
N GLN A 321 6.77 -16.09 1.65
CA GLN A 321 5.42 -15.54 1.44
C GLN A 321 4.38 -16.22 2.36
N ALA A 322 4.54 -17.52 2.63
CA ALA A 322 3.65 -18.24 3.53
C ALA A 322 3.75 -17.75 4.97
N ASP A 323 4.98 -17.48 5.46
CA ASP A 323 5.18 -16.91 6.78
C ASP A 323 4.53 -15.52 6.89
N ILE A 324 4.65 -14.70 5.86
CA ILE A 324 4.04 -13.36 5.82
C ILE A 324 2.51 -13.44 5.80
N LEU A 325 1.92 -14.26 4.92
CA LEU A 325 0.47 -14.40 4.83
C LEU A 325 -0.13 -15.01 6.10
N GLY A 326 0.54 -16.01 6.69
CA GLY A 326 0.15 -16.57 7.98
C GLY A 326 0.16 -15.51 9.08
N HIS A 327 1.24 -14.73 9.18
CA HIS A 327 1.32 -13.63 10.14
C HIS A 327 0.22 -12.59 9.93
N VAL A 328 -0.04 -12.15 8.70
CA VAL A 328 -1.08 -11.17 8.38
C VAL A 328 -2.46 -11.66 8.83
N VAL A 329 -2.79 -12.92 8.58
CA VAL A 329 -4.07 -13.51 9.01
C VAL A 329 -4.18 -13.50 10.55
N GLU A 330 -3.18 -14.06 11.24
CA GLU A 330 -3.23 -14.19 12.70
C GLU A 330 -3.17 -12.83 13.40
N TYR A 331 -2.37 -11.89 12.90
CA TYR A 331 -2.31 -10.55 13.45
C TYR A 331 -3.62 -9.77 13.23
N SER A 332 -4.21 -9.84 12.03
CA SER A 332 -5.51 -9.23 11.74
C SER A 332 -6.59 -9.68 12.71
N LEU A 333 -6.66 -10.98 12.97
CA LEU A 333 -7.62 -11.55 13.91
C LEU A 333 -7.36 -11.11 15.35
N ALA A 334 -6.11 -11.17 15.80
CA ALA A 334 -5.74 -10.78 17.16
C ALA A 334 -6.04 -9.29 17.41
N ARG A 335 -5.69 -8.42 16.49
CA ARG A 335 -5.94 -6.98 16.54
C ARG A 335 -7.43 -6.67 16.68
N GLN A 336 -8.28 -7.32 15.90
CA GLN A 336 -9.71 -7.03 15.88
C GLN A 336 -10.47 -7.66 17.04
N ARG A 337 -10.03 -8.81 17.56
CA ARG A 337 -10.58 -9.39 18.80
C ARG A 337 -10.34 -8.45 19.99
N ALA A 338 -9.15 -7.94 20.16
CA ALA A 338 -8.82 -6.99 21.21
C ALA A 338 -9.69 -5.72 21.13
N HIS A 339 -9.94 -5.23 19.91
CA HIS A 339 -10.80 -4.07 19.70
C HIS A 339 -12.28 -4.34 20.02
N THR A 340 -12.79 -5.52 19.67
CA THR A 340 -14.17 -5.94 19.97
C THR A 340 -14.39 -6.12 21.47
N GLU A 341 -13.43 -6.67 22.17
CA GLU A 341 -13.48 -6.83 23.63
C GLU A 341 -13.47 -5.47 24.33
N ALA A 342 -12.63 -4.53 23.90
CA ALA A 342 -12.60 -3.19 24.45
C ALA A 342 -13.93 -2.44 24.25
N ARG A 343 -14.62 -2.63 23.12
CA ARG A 343 -15.94 -2.01 22.84
C ARG A 343 -17.09 -2.61 23.61
N ARG A 344 -17.01 -3.83 24.11
CA ARG A 344 -18.09 -4.45 24.94
C ARG A 344 -18.36 -3.71 26.24
N TRP A 345 -17.44 -2.87 26.69
CA TRP A 345 -17.58 -2.09 27.92
C TRP A 345 -18.16 -0.67 27.69
N VAL A 346 -18.44 -0.29 26.45
CA VAL A 346 -18.87 1.05 26.05
C VAL A 346 -20.35 1.08 25.59
N LEU A 347 -20.98 -0.07 25.43
CA LEU A 347 -22.42 -0.24 25.09
C LEU A 347 -23.16 -0.92 26.23
#